data_b1e3a5dc3a03f3e0c4959abf965616bc
#
_entry.id   b1e3a5dc3a03f3e0c4959abf965616bc
#
_cell.length_a   1.000
_cell.length_b   1.000
_cell.length_c   1.000
_cell.angle_alpha   90.00
_cell.angle_beta   90.00
_cell.angle_gamma   90.00
#
_symmetry.space_group_name_H-M   'P 1'
#
loop_
_entity.id
_entity.type
_entity.pdbx_description
1 polymer ?
#
loop_
_entity_poly.entity_id
_entity_poly.type
_entity_poly.pdbx_seq_one_letter_code
_entity_poly.pdbx_strand_id
1 'polypeptide(L)'
;MARFSATGAAAAGFGVIGRAPLAVLAWGLVILVTLVGPMVALMWTLAPQFIEMIKTMPAPASSPSAADESAMMARMMQLQGSMMGVNVISWVGGALVKGVVAGAVFRAVLQPDQKRWAYLRLGMPELWLGLVTLVQGVLFMMAYFAVVFIGLILGLILFLVGSAAGDAGKLVAGLLIALVILAGIAVLVWGLLRLSMAGPMSFVENKFLLFESWRFTRGQNGRLLGMAALLLLILIGLELVLYAVLGLAAFGSWAGIKATVESLQGQPPQAWLHAFWGIAAIGTVVLSFLGAFAMALVYAPWAKAYQELAASGAGKA
;
A
#
# COMPACT_ATOMS: atom_id res chain seq x y z
N MET A 1 -31.54 -10.91 9.70
CA MET A 1 -30.44 -10.18 9.02
C MET A 1 -29.13 -10.55 9.67
N ALA A 2 -28.16 -11.04 8.87
CA ALA A 2 -26.82 -11.36 9.29
C ALA A 2 -26.13 -10.13 9.93
N ARG A 3 -25.63 -10.27 11.13
CA ARG A 3 -24.98 -9.15 11.84
C ARG A 3 -23.59 -9.56 12.29
N PHE A 4 -22.55 -8.91 11.78
CA PHE A 4 -21.22 -8.98 12.36
C PHE A 4 -20.89 -7.70 13.15
N SER A 5 -20.01 -7.83 14.14
CA SER A 5 -19.56 -6.70 14.96
C SER A 5 -18.40 -5.99 14.23
N ALA A 6 -18.63 -4.76 13.78
CA ALA A 6 -17.57 -3.99 13.11
C ALA A 6 -16.36 -3.72 14.03
N THR A 7 -16.61 -3.43 15.31
CA THR A 7 -15.57 -3.20 16.32
C THR A 7 -14.82 -4.50 16.68
N GLY A 8 -15.55 -5.61 16.88
CA GLY A 8 -14.97 -6.91 17.16
C GLY A 8 -14.11 -7.43 16.00
N ALA A 9 -14.58 -7.23 14.77
CA ALA A 9 -13.81 -7.57 13.58
C ALA A 9 -12.57 -6.67 13.46
N ALA A 10 -12.69 -5.34 13.61
CA ALA A 10 -11.56 -4.42 13.55
C ALA A 10 -10.45 -4.76 14.56
N ALA A 11 -10.81 -5.24 15.75
CA ALA A 11 -9.87 -5.65 16.79
C ALA A 11 -9.21 -7.04 16.54
N ALA A 12 -9.67 -7.81 15.56
CA ALA A 12 -9.21 -9.17 15.33
C ALA A 12 -7.70 -9.27 15.05
N GLY A 13 -7.12 -8.25 14.43
CA GLY A 13 -5.68 -8.18 14.16
C GLY A 13 -4.84 -8.19 15.44
N PHE A 14 -5.22 -7.39 16.44
CA PHE A 14 -4.56 -7.39 17.75
C PHE A 14 -4.69 -8.75 18.44
N GLY A 15 -5.85 -9.40 18.27
CA GLY A 15 -6.06 -10.77 18.79
C GLY A 15 -5.13 -11.81 18.15
N VAL A 16 -4.82 -11.70 16.86
CA VAL A 16 -3.84 -12.57 16.17
C VAL A 16 -2.44 -12.29 16.70
N ILE A 17 -2.04 -11.01 16.78
CA ILE A 17 -0.71 -10.59 17.25
C ILE A 17 -0.48 -11.08 18.69
N GLY A 18 -1.46 -10.90 19.58
CA GLY A 18 -1.34 -11.31 20.98
C GLY A 18 -1.29 -12.83 21.18
N ARG A 19 -2.00 -13.60 20.33
CA ARG A 19 -2.02 -15.08 20.44
C ARG A 19 -0.84 -15.77 19.77
N ALA A 20 -0.23 -15.15 18.77
CA ALA A 20 0.83 -15.76 17.96
C ALA A 20 1.94 -14.75 17.58
N PRO A 21 2.60 -14.08 18.55
CA PRO A 21 3.59 -13.05 18.25
C PRO A 21 4.78 -13.59 17.44
N LEU A 22 5.23 -14.82 17.73
CA LEU A 22 6.30 -15.47 16.98
C LEU A 22 5.92 -15.75 15.51
N ALA A 23 4.63 -15.98 15.23
CA ALA A 23 4.17 -16.12 13.86
C ALA A 23 4.28 -14.79 13.10
N VAL A 24 3.92 -13.67 13.74
CA VAL A 24 4.06 -12.33 13.15
C VAL A 24 5.54 -12.01 12.85
N LEU A 25 6.45 -12.39 13.76
CA LEU A 25 7.88 -12.24 13.52
C LEU A 25 8.35 -13.10 12.32
N ALA A 26 7.88 -14.35 12.22
CA ALA A 26 8.19 -15.20 11.08
C ALA A 26 7.67 -14.61 9.75
N TRP A 27 6.49 -13.97 9.76
CA TRP A 27 5.96 -13.24 8.59
C TRP A 27 6.84 -12.04 8.23
N GLY A 28 7.34 -11.30 9.22
CA GLY A 28 8.30 -10.21 9.02
C GLY A 28 9.59 -10.69 8.37
N LEU A 29 10.10 -11.85 8.79
CA LEU A 29 11.28 -12.47 8.18
C LEU A 29 11.03 -12.87 6.71
N VAL A 30 9.85 -13.43 6.41
CA VAL A 30 9.47 -13.74 5.02
C VAL A 30 9.43 -12.46 4.19
N ILE A 31 8.78 -11.40 4.66
CA ILE A 31 8.74 -10.11 3.96
C ILE A 31 10.15 -9.55 3.75
N LEU A 32 11.00 -9.62 4.78
CA LEU A 32 12.39 -9.17 4.70
C LEU A 32 13.17 -9.90 3.61
N VAL A 33 13.12 -11.22 3.59
CA VAL A 33 13.93 -12.04 2.69
C VAL A 33 13.39 -12.03 1.27
N THR A 34 12.06 -12.01 1.09
CA THR A 34 11.45 -12.21 -0.23
C THR A 34 11.00 -10.93 -0.93
N LEU A 35 10.79 -9.85 -0.19
CA LEU A 35 10.28 -8.60 -0.76
C LEU A 35 11.21 -7.41 -0.48
N VAL A 36 11.39 -7.05 0.79
CA VAL A 36 12.08 -5.80 1.16
C VAL A 36 13.58 -5.90 0.93
N GLY A 37 14.21 -7.00 1.31
CA GLY A 37 15.65 -7.23 1.12
C GLY A 37 16.08 -7.17 -0.34
N PRO A 38 15.47 -7.97 -1.25
CA PRO A 38 15.74 -7.86 -2.67
C PRO A 38 15.48 -6.47 -3.25
N MET A 39 14.44 -5.77 -2.80
CA MET A 39 14.13 -4.42 -3.25
C MET A 39 15.22 -3.41 -2.84
N VAL A 40 15.68 -3.49 -1.59
CA VAL A 40 16.78 -2.65 -1.09
C VAL A 40 18.08 -2.97 -1.82
N ALA A 41 18.41 -4.26 -2.02
CA ALA A 41 19.59 -4.65 -2.78
C ALA A 41 19.57 -4.08 -4.21
N LEU A 42 18.42 -4.12 -4.86
CA LEU A 42 18.23 -3.58 -6.19
C LEU A 42 18.32 -2.04 -6.21
N MET A 43 17.70 -1.34 -5.27
CA MET A 43 17.83 0.11 -5.12
C MET A 43 19.30 0.50 -4.88
N TRP A 44 20.04 -0.33 -4.14
CA TRP A 44 21.46 -0.11 -3.90
C TRP A 44 22.28 -0.18 -5.19
N THR A 45 21.97 -1.11 -6.08
CA THR A 45 22.66 -1.22 -7.39
C THR A 45 22.34 -0.06 -8.34
N LEU A 46 21.16 0.55 -8.19
CA LEU A 46 20.71 1.70 -9.00
C LEU A 46 21.13 3.05 -8.39
N ALA A 47 21.49 3.09 -7.11
CA ALA A 47 21.80 4.32 -6.39
C ALA A 47 22.90 5.18 -7.06
N PRO A 48 24.02 4.60 -7.59
CA PRO A 48 25.02 5.40 -8.29
C PRO A 48 24.47 6.15 -9.50
N GLN A 49 23.55 5.53 -10.27
CA GLN A 49 22.93 6.16 -11.43
C GLN A 49 22.05 7.35 -11.04
N PHE A 50 21.29 7.22 -9.94
CA PHE A 50 20.50 8.33 -9.39
C PHE A 50 21.36 9.49 -8.91
N ILE A 51 22.45 9.19 -8.22
CA ILE A 51 23.35 10.22 -7.70
C ILE A 51 24.06 10.94 -8.85
N GLU A 52 24.47 10.22 -9.89
CA GLU A 52 25.06 10.82 -11.09
C GLU A 52 24.06 11.73 -11.82
N MET A 53 22.81 11.31 -11.93
CA MET A 53 21.74 12.13 -12.48
C MET A 53 21.54 13.42 -11.69
N ILE A 54 21.48 13.35 -10.36
CA ILE A 54 21.35 14.55 -9.48
C ILE A 54 22.52 15.51 -9.66
N LYS A 55 23.77 14.99 -9.76
CA LYS A 55 24.97 15.81 -9.97
C LYS A 55 25.02 16.51 -11.32
N THR A 56 24.40 15.94 -12.33
CA THR A 56 24.35 16.49 -13.70
C THR A 56 23.13 17.34 -13.95
N MET A 57 22.25 17.52 -12.95
CA MET A 57 21.14 18.50 -13.05
C MET A 57 21.71 19.93 -13.10
N PRO A 58 21.27 20.74 -14.06
CA PRO A 58 21.64 22.17 -14.11
C PRO A 58 21.24 22.86 -12.81
N ALA A 59 22.09 23.78 -12.34
CA ALA A 59 21.74 24.59 -11.18
C ALA A 59 20.46 25.40 -11.48
N PRO A 60 19.58 25.62 -10.48
CA PRO A 60 18.29 26.32 -10.69
C PRO A 60 18.40 27.72 -11.33
N ALA A 61 19.60 28.32 -11.32
CA ALA A 61 19.88 29.65 -11.86
C ALA A 61 20.40 29.67 -13.30
N SER A 62 20.65 28.51 -13.92
CA SER A 62 21.11 28.42 -15.32
C SER A 62 19.99 27.94 -16.22
N SER A 63 19.73 28.69 -17.31
CA SER A 63 18.84 28.19 -18.38
C SER A 63 19.54 27.02 -19.09
N PRO A 64 19.00 25.81 -19.04
CA PRO A 64 19.62 24.66 -19.71
C PRO A 64 19.63 24.91 -21.22
N SER A 65 20.70 24.49 -21.90
CA SER A 65 20.71 24.47 -23.35
C SER A 65 19.79 23.34 -23.88
N ALA A 66 19.33 23.47 -25.12
CA ALA A 66 18.51 22.40 -25.75
C ALA A 66 19.24 21.05 -25.81
N ALA A 67 20.58 21.07 -25.87
CA ALA A 67 21.40 19.87 -25.81
C ALA A 67 21.40 19.24 -24.42
N ASP A 68 21.42 20.04 -23.34
CA ASP A 68 21.34 19.57 -21.94
C ASP A 68 19.98 18.96 -21.66
N GLU A 69 18.89 19.58 -22.16
CA GLU A 69 17.53 19.05 -22.00
C GLU A 69 17.36 17.70 -22.71
N SER A 70 17.88 17.57 -23.93
CA SER A 70 17.79 16.32 -24.68
C SER A 70 18.61 15.19 -24.04
N ALA A 71 19.80 15.48 -23.52
CA ALA A 71 20.65 14.53 -22.81
C ALA A 71 20.01 14.11 -21.49
N MET A 72 19.40 15.03 -20.75
CA MET A 72 18.67 14.75 -19.52
C MET A 72 17.43 13.88 -19.77
N MET A 73 16.66 14.17 -20.83
CA MET A 73 15.49 13.36 -21.22
C MET A 73 15.89 11.93 -21.60
N ALA A 74 16.99 11.75 -22.37
CA ALA A 74 17.50 10.44 -22.73
C ALA A 74 17.92 9.61 -21.50
N ARG A 75 18.58 10.25 -20.51
CA ARG A 75 18.95 9.59 -19.25
C ARG A 75 17.74 9.22 -18.41
N MET A 76 16.73 10.10 -18.32
CA MET A 76 15.47 9.79 -17.64
C MET A 76 14.75 8.61 -18.29
N MET A 77 14.70 8.54 -19.63
CA MET A 77 14.11 7.41 -20.35
C MET A 77 14.88 6.10 -20.09
N GLN A 78 16.20 6.15 -20.02
CA GLN A 78 17.03 4.98 -19.71
C GLN A 78 16.79 4.47 -18.28
N LEU A 79 16.74 5.39 -17.29
CA LEU A 79 16.41 5.04 -15.90
C LEU A 79 14.99 4.48 -15.79
N GLN A 80 14.04 5.10 -16.47
CA GLN A 80 12.65 4.64 -16.48
C GLN A 80 12.51 3.24 -17.09
N GLY A 81 13.27 2.94 -18.16
CA GLY A 81 13.32 1.61 -18.76
C GLY A 81 13.87 0.55 -17.81
N SER A 82 14.97 0.84 -17.10
CA SER A 82 15.55 -0.10 -16.11
C SER A 82 14.60 -0.28 -14.90
N MET A 83 13.90 0.75 -14.47
CA MET A 83 12.91 0.66 -13.37
C MET A 83 11.63 -0.07 -13.77
N MET A 84 11.26 -0.13 -15.04
CA MET A 84 10.04 -0.80 -15.48
C MET A 84 10.08 -2.31 -15.19
N GLY A 85 11.20 -2.97 -15.49
CA GLY A 85 11.40 -4.39 -15.15
C GLY A 85 11.35 -4.65 -13.65
N VAL A 86 11.98 -3.77 -12.86
CA VAL A 86 11.94 -3.79 -11.40
C VAL A 86 10.51 -3.67 -10.87
N ASN A 87 9.74 -2.74 -11.42
CA ASN A 87 8.35 -2.54 -11.02
C ASN A 87 7.48 -3.77 -11.29
N VAL A 88 7.59 -4.38 -12.47
CA VAL A 88 6.83 -5.59 -12.82
C VAL A 88 7.17 -6.74 -11.85
N ILE A 89 8.46 -7.00 -11.61
CA ILE A 89 8.90 -8.04 -10.68
C ILE A 89 8.41 -7.75 -9.26
N SER A 90 8.47 -6.49 -8.83
CA SER A 90 8.01 -6.07 -7.50
C SER A 90 6.49 -6.20 -7.35
N TRP A 91 5.72 -5.92 -8.39
CA TRP A 91 4.27 -6.07 -8.38
C TRP A 91 3.85 -7.54 -8.27
N VAL A 92 4.40 -8.40 -9.14
CA VAL A 92 4.07 -9.82 -9.16
C VAL A 92 4.61 -10.53 -7.91
N GLY A 93 5.89 -10.31 -7.57
CA GLY A 93 6.51 -10.85 -6.37
C GLY A 93 5.82 -10.35 -5.10
N GLY A 94 5.51 -9.05 -5.05
CA GLY A 94 4.77 -8.45 -3.95
C GLY A 94 3.37 -9.01 -3.77
N ALA A 95 2.64 -9.30 -4.87
CA ALA A 95 1.33 -9.94 -4.81
C ALA A 95 1.42 -11.37 -4.26
N LEU A 96 2.43 -12.15 -4.66
CA LEU A 96 2.67 -13.50 -4.14
C LEU A 96 3.02 -13.48 -2.65
N VAL A 97 3.95 -12.63 -2.22
CA VAL A 97 4.34 -12.49 -0.81
C VAL A 97 3.14 -12.05 0.03
N LYS A 98 2.36 -11.06 -0.44
CA LYS A 98 1.12 -10.66 0.21
C LYS A 98 0.12 -11.82 0.28
N GLY A 99 -0.02 -12.63 -0.77
CA GLY A 99 -0.87 -13.81 -0.79
C GLY A 99 -0.46 -14.82 0.28
N VAL A 100 0.84 -15.11 0.43
CA VAL A 100 1.37 -16.03 1.44
C VAL A 100 1.12 -15.52 2.86
N VAL A 101 1.45 -14.25 3.13
CA VAL A 101 1.27 -13.66 4.48
C VAL A 101 -0.22 -13.47 4.79
N ALA A 102 -1.03 -13.01 3.83
CA ALA A 102 -2.49 -12.92 4.02
C ALA A 102 -3.10 -14.30 4.27
N GLY A 103 -2.66 -15.35 3.57
CA GLY A 103 -3.05 -16.73 3.82
C GLY A 103 -2.70 -17.21 5.22
N ALA A 104 -1.51 -16.84 5.73
CA ALA A 104 -1.11 -17.13 7.09
C ALA A 104 -2.00 -16.41 8.12
N VAL A 105 -2.33 -15.12 7.89
CA VAL A 105 -3.27 -14.35 8.73
C VAL A 105 -4.66 -14.99 8.70
N PHE A 106 -5.17 -15.36 7.53
CA PHE A 106 -6.48 -15.99 7.40
C PHE A 106 -6.53 -17.34 8.10
N ARG A 107 -5.47 -18.17 8.03
CA ARG A 107 -5.39 -19.41 8.84
C ARG A 107 -5.38 -19.12 10.33
N ALA A 108 -4.63 -18.12 10.78
CA ALA A 108 -4.59 -17.76 12.19
C ALA A 108 -5.96 -17.35 12.75
N VAL A 109 -6.86 -16.80 11.89
CA VAL A 109 -8.22 -16.42 12.27
C VAL A 109 -9.23 -17.55 12.06
N LEU A 110 -9.21 -18.19 10.88
CA LEU A 110 -10.23 -19.14 10.44
C LEU A 110 -9.92 -20.59 10.84
N GLN A 111 -8.64 -20.93 11.02
CA GLN A 111 -8.14 -22.28 11.30
C GLN A 111 -7.06 -22.24 12.39
N PRO A 112 -7.36 -21.75 13.61
CA PRO A 112 -6.37 -21.48 14.65
C PRO A 112 -5.59 -22.72 15.11
N ASP A 113 -6.13 -23.91 14.90
CA ASP A 113 -5.49 -25.18 15.28
C ASP A 113 -4.34 -25.57 14.34
N GLN A 114 -4.25 -24.97 13.16
CA GLN A 114 -3.24 -25.28 12.15
C GLN A 114 -1.94 -24.45 12.32
N LYS A 115 -1.34 -24.43 13.51
CA LYS A 115 -0.19 -23.57 13.90
C LYS A 115 1.16 -23.93 13.24
N ARG A 116 1.27 -25.03 12.49
CA ARG A 116 2.55 -25.46 11.90
C ARG A 116 3.17 -24.35 11.04
N TRP A 117 4.50 -24.17 11.16
CA TRP A 117 5.27 -23.18 10.38
C TRP A 117 4.75 -21.75 10.51
N ALA A 118 4.32 -21.32 11.67
CA ALA A 118 3.74 -19.98 11.87
C ALA A 118 2.56 -19.68 10.93
N TYR A 119 1.73 -20.67 10.62
CA TYR A 119 0.63 -20.63 9.63
C TYR A 119 1.07 -20.40 8.17
N LEU A 120 2.37 -20.24 7.89
CA LEU A 120 2.90 -20.06 6.55
C LEU A 120 2.80 -21.37 5.77
N ARG A 121 2.24 -21.27 4.58
CA ARG A 121 2.21 -22.35 3.59
C ARG A 121 2.28 -21.73 2.21
N LEU A 122 2.82 -22.48 1.26
CA LEU A 122 2.74 -22.15 -0.16
C LEU A 122 1.90 -23.24 -0.83
N GLY A 123 0.67 -22.91 -1.17
CA GLY A 123 -0.27 -23.81 -1.80
C GLY A 123 -1.23 -23.06 -2.72
N MET A 124 -2.21 -23.77 -3.26
CA MET A 124 -3.20 -23.18 -4.16
C MET A 124 -4.00 -22.03 -3.53
N PRO A 125 -4.41 -22.08 -2.23
CA PRO A 125 -5.10 -20.94 -1.60
C PRO A 125 -4.28 -19.64 -1.61
N GLU A 126 -2.96 -19.72 -1.37
CA GLU A 126 -2.06 -18.57 -1.40
C GLU A 126 -1.85 -18.02 -2.80
N LEU A 127 -1.77 -18.90 -3.78
CA LEU A 127 -1.69 -18.50 -5.20
C LEU A 127 -2.97 -17.77 -5.62
N TRP A 128 -4.15 -18.27 -5.22
CA TRP A 128 -5.41 -17.56 -5.47
C TRP A 128 -5.45 -16.20 -4.77
N LEU A 129 -4.98 -16.10 -3.54
CA LEU A 129 -4.87 -14.81 -2.83
C LEU A 129 -3.93 -13.85 -3.55
N GLY A 130 -2.78 -14.32 -4.02
CA GLY A 130 -1.85 -13.52 -4.82
C GLY A 130 -2.52 -13.02 -6.10
N LEU A 131 -3.22 -13.90 -6.81
CA LEU A 131 -3.95 -13.56 -8.02
C LEU A 131 -5.09 -12.56 -7.75
N VAL A 132 -5.89 -12.79 -6.70
CA VAL A 132 -6.94 -11.84 -6.27
C VAL A 132 -6.32 -10.46 -5.98
N THR A 133 -5.23 -10.42 -5.23
CA THR A 133 -4.53 -9.16 -4.90
C THR A 133 -4.05 -8.44 -6.16
N LEU A 134 -3.48 -9.18 -7.11
CA LEU A 134 -2.98 -8.63 -8.37
C LEU A 134 -4.13 -8.08 -9.23
N VAL A 135 -5.19 -8.87 -9.42
CA VAL A 135 -6.35 -8.45 -10.23
C VAL A 135 -7.10 -7.30 -9.57
N GLN A 136 -7.29 -7.32 -8.24
CA GLN A 136 -7.86 -6.18 -7.51
C GLN A 136 -7.02 -4.92 -7.68
N GLY A 137 -5.68 -5.03 -7.62
CA GLY A 137 -4.76 -3.92 -7.84
C GLY A 137 -4.92 -3.32 -9.23
N VAL A 138 -4.98 -4.15 -10.28
CA VAL A 138 -5.19 -3.70 -11.66
C VAL A 138 -6.55 -3.05 -11.82
N LEU A 139 -7.63 -3.68 -11.33
CA LEU A 139 -8.99 -3.12 -11.42
C LEU A 139 -9.10 -1.79 -10.68
N PHE A 140 -8.49 -1.69 -9.49
CA PHE A 140 -8.47 -0.44 -8.73
C PHE A 140 -7.70 0.65 -9.46
N MET A 141 -6.55 0.32 -10.06
CA MET A 141 -5.77 1.27 -10.86
C MET A 141 -6.57 1.75 -12.07
N MET A 142 -7.21 0.85 -12.80
CA MET A 142 -8.08 1.22 -13.93
C MET A 142 -9.24 2.13 -13.49
N ALA A 143 -9.92 1.78 -12.39
CA ALA A 143 -11.00 2.58 -11.83
C ALA A 143 -10.51 3.96 -11.36
N TYR A 144 -9.34 4.02 -10.72
CA TYR A 144 -8.71 5.26 -10.29
C TYR A 144 -8.41 6.18 -11.47
N PHE A 145 -7.76 5.67 -12.51
CA PHE A 145 -7.48 6.47 -13.71
C PHE A 145 -8.75 6.91 -14.42
N ALA A 146 -9.76 6.06 -14.49
CA ALA A 146 -11.05 6.43 -15.08
C ALA A 146 -11.72 7.57 -14.28
N VAL A 147 -11.75 7.47 -12.95
CA VAL A 147 -12.31 8.51 -12.08
C VAL A 147 -11.54 9.83 -12.21
N VAL A 148 -10.19 9.77 -12.21
CA VAL A 148 -9.34 10.94 -12.37
C VAL A 148 -9.56 11.58 -13.75
N PHE A 149 -9.58 10.79 -14.82
CA PHE A 149 -9.76 11.30 -16.18
C PHE A 149 -11.13 11.96 -16.36
N ILE A 150 -12.21 11.31 -15.92
CA ILE A 150 -13.56 11.87 -15.93
C ILE A 150 -13.62 13.12 -15.06
N GLY A 151 -13.02 13.09 -13.88
CA GLY A 151 -12.97 14.23 -12.96
C GLY A 151 -12.24 15.43 -13.55
N LEU A 152 -11.12 15.21 -14.28
CA LEU A 152 -10.37 16.26 -14.95
C LEU A 152 -11.21 16.90 -16.08
N ILE A 153 -11.90 16.09 -16.91
CA ILE A 153 -12.76 16.60 -17.99
C ILE A 153 -13.90 17.44 -17.40
N LEU A 154 -14.63 16.89 -16.42
CA LEU A 154 -15.73 17.61 -15.78
C LEU A 154 -15.23 18.86 -15.07
N GLY A 155 -14.11 18.78 -14.37
CA GLY A 155 -13.48 19.90 -13.68
C GLY A 155 -13.08 21.03 -14.64
N LEU A 156 -12.50 20.66 -15.78
CA LEU A 156 -12.14 21.65 -16.82
C LEU A 156 -13.38 22.34 -17.38
N ILE A 157 -14.44 21.58 -17.71
CA ILE A 157 -15.70 22.14 -18.22
C ILE A 157 -16.31 23.10 -17.19
N LEU A 158 -16.40 22.67 -15.92
CA LEU A 158 -16.94 23.49 -14.84
C LEU A 158 -16.10 24.76 -14.61
N PHE A 159 -14.77 24.63 -14.66
CA PHE A 159 -13.86 25.78 -14.54
C PHE A 159 -14.05 26.80 -15.67
N LEU A 160 -14.12 26.34 -16.92
CA LEU A 160 -14.31 27.22 -18.09
C LEU A 160 -15.65 27.95 -18.04
N VAL A 161 -16.74 27.23 -17.74
CA VAL A 161 -18.08 27.83 -17.64
C VAL A 161 -18.15 28.79 -16.44
N GLY A 162 -17.59 28.40 -15.30
CA GLY A 162 -17.58 29.24 -14.10
C GLY A 162 -16.74 30.50 -14.28
N SER A 163 -15.59 30.40 -14.95
CA SER A 163 -14.75 31.59 -15.25
C SER A 163 -15.42 32.59 -16.17
N ALA A 164 -16.24 32.13 -17.12
CA ALA A 164 -17.01 32.99 -18.01
C ALA A 164 -18.18 33.73 -17.29
N ALA A 165 -18.68 33.20 -16.17
CA ALA A 165 -19.76 33.74 -15.37
C ALA A 165 -19.32 34.72 -14.25
N GLY A 166 -18.06 35.13 -14.24
CA GLY A 166 -17.49 36.05 -13.25
C GLY A 166 -17.19 35.40 -11.90
N ASP A 167 -17.03 36.18 -10.82
CA ASP A 167 -16.55 35.64 -9.53
C ASP A 167 -17.55 34.74 -8.83
N ALA A 168 -18.84 35.02 -8.92
CA ALA A 168 -19.89 34.14 -8.43
C ALA A 168 -19.87 32.79 -9.17
N GLY A 169 -19.65 32.81 -10.49
CA GLY A 169 -19.51 31.61 -11.29
C GLY A 169 -18.30 30.76 -10.91
N LYS A 170 -17.14 31.36 -10.62
CA LYS A 170 -15.94 30.67 -10.12
C LYS A 170 -16.17 29.96 -8.79
N LEU A 171 -16.90 30.62 -7.87
CA LEU A 171 -17.25 30.02 -6.58
C LEU A 171 -18.13 28.78 -6.76
N VAL A 172 -19.19 28.88 -7.58
CA VAL A 172 -20.08 27.74 -7.87
C VAL A 172 -19.33 26.62 -8.57
N ALA A 173 -18.48 26.93 -9.54
CA ALA A 173 -17.65 25.94 -10.22
C ALA A 173 -16.72 25.23 -9.24
N GLY A 174 -16.07 25.95 -8.32
CA GLY A 174 -15.22 25.37 -7.27
C GLY A 174 -15.98 24.39 -6.37
N LEU A 175 -17.20 24.71 -5.95
CA LEU A 175 -18.06 23.82 -5.16
C LEU A 175 -18.45 22.56 -5.94
N LEU A 176 -18.81 22.72 -7.22
CA LEU A 176 -19.16 21.58 -8.09
C LEU A 176 -17.95 20.67 -8.36
N ILE A 177 -16.76 21.23 -8.56
CA ILE A 177 -15.52 20.45 -8.69
C ILE A 177 -15.25 19.65 -7.39
N ALA A 178 -15.41 20.26 -6.22
CA ALA A 178 -15.29 19.57 -4.94
C ALA A 178 -16.28 18.40 -4.83
N LEU A 179 -17.53 18.59 -5.25
CA LEU A 179 -18.53 17.52 -5.29
C LEU A 179 -18.15 16.39 -6.26
N VAL A 180 -17.61 16.69 -7.43
CA VAL A 180 -17.11 15.68 -8.40
C VAL A 180 -15.98 14.85 -7.78
N ILE A 181 -15.03 15.50 -7.10
CA ILE A 181 -13.94 14.80 -6.39
C ILE A 181 -14.49 13.89 -5.30
N LEU A 182 -15.40 14.39 -4.46
CA LEU A 182 -16.03 13.59 -3.40
C LEU A 182 -16.82 12.40 -3.96
N ALA A 183 -17.56 12.60 -5.04
CA ALA A 183 -18.28 11.53 -5.73
C ALA A 183 -17.32 10.47 -6.28
N GLY A 184 -16.21 10.88 -6.90
CA GLY A 184 -15.16 9.97 -7.37
C GLY A 184 -14.56 9.12 -6.25
N ILE A 185 -14.22 9.74 -5.12
CA ILE A 185 -13.73 9.04 -3.92
C ILE A 185 -14.79 8.04 -3.42
N ALA A 186 -16.04 8.45 -3.33
CA ALA A 186 -17.14 7.60 -2.89
C ALA A 186 -17.32 6.36 -3.78
N VAL A 187 -17.20 6.50 -5.11
CA VAL A 187 -17.28 5.39 -6.07
C VAL A 187 -16.11 4.42 -5.87
N LEU A 188 -14.88 4.92 -5.70
CA LEU A 188 -13.72 4.07 -5.45
C LEU A 188 -13.85 3.30 -4.13
N VAL A 189 -14.22 3.97 -3.04
CA VAL A 189 -14.44 3.33 -1.74
C VAL A 189 -15.54 2.28 -1.82
N TRP A 190 -16.65 2.58 -2.48
CA TRP A 190 -17.74 1.64 -2.67
C TRP A 190 -17.30 0.38 -3.45
N GLY A 191 -16.52 0.56 -4.53
CA GLY A 191 -15.95 -0.56 -5.29
C GLY A 191 -15.02 -1.43 -4.45
N LEU A 192 -14.13 -0.81 -3.65
CA LEU A 192 -13.24 -1.53 -2.71
C LEU A 192 -14.02 -2.35 -1.70
N LEU A 193 -15.07 -1.78 -1.09
CA LEU A 193 -15.92 -2.51 -0.13
C LEU A 193 -16.63 -3.70 -0.78
N ARG A 194 -17.04 -3.58 -2.05
CA ARG A 194 -17.69 -4.66 -2.80
C ARG A 194 -16.75 -5.83 -3.08
N LEU A 195 -15.47 -5.56 -3.30
CA LEU A 195 -14.46 -6.57 -3.57
C LEU A 195 -13.72 -7.04 -2.30
N SER A 196 -14.02 -6.50 -1.15
CA SER A 196 -13.28 -6.72 0.10
C SER A 196 -13.29 -8.17 0.60
N MET A 197 -14.34 -8.93 0.31
CA MET A 197 -14.48 -10.33 0.74
C MET A 197 -13.87 -11.34 -0.25
N ALA A 198 -13.36 -10.87 -1.39
CA ALA A 198 -12.77 -11.75 -2.40
C ALA A 198 -11.59 -12.57 -1.86
N GLY A 199 -10.73 -11.96 -1.04
CA GLY A 199 -9.60 -12.66 -0.40
C GLY A 199 -10.05 -13.80 0.51
N PRO A 200 -10.82 -13.54 1.60
CA PRO A 200 -11.30 -14.59 2.47
C PRO A 200 -12.10 -15.68 1.75
N MET A 201 -12.95 -15.32 0.79
CA MET A 201 -13.73 -16.28 0.00
C MET A 201 -12.83 -17.19 -0.83
N SER A 202 -11.90 -16.60 -1.58
CA SER A 202 -10.97 -17.36 -2.42
C SER A 202 -10.07 -18.28 -1.62
N PHE A 203 -9.68 -17.86 -0.41
CA PHE A 203 -8.88 -18.67 0.50
C PHE A 203 -9.66 -19.88 1.02
N VAL A 204 -10.89 -19.68 1.47
CA VAL A 204 -11.71 -20.77 2.07
C VAL A 204 -12.15 -21.77 1.03
N GLU A 205 -12.61 -21.30 -0.14
CA GLU A 205 -13.13 -22.18 -1.20
C GLU A 205 -12.05 -22.70 -2.14
N ASN A 206 -10.80 -22.26 -1.96
CA ASN A 206 -9.65 -22.63 -2.80
C ASN A 206 -9.93 -22.42 -4.30
N LYS A 207 -10.53 -21.28 -4.63
CA LYS A 207 -10.92 -20.87 -5.99
C LYS A 207 -10.77 -19.37 -6.17
N PHE A 208 -10.65 -18.92 -7.40
CA PHE A 208 -10.68 -17.50 -7.72
C PHE A 208 -12.12 -16.96 -7.65
N LEU A 209 -12.46 -16.23 -6.58
CA LEU A 209 -13.81 -15.73 -6.31
C LEU A 209 -13.77 -14.20 -6.10
N LEU A 210 -13.51 -13.47 -7.18
CA LEU A 210 -13.41 -12.02 -7.11
C LEU A 210 -14.80 -11.35 -7.19
N PHE A 211 -15.59 -11.70 -8.20
CA PHE A 211 -16.86 -11.04 -8.47
C PHE A 211 -17.99 -11.56 -7.58
N GLU A 212 -17.87 -12.76 -7.04
CA GLU A 212 -18.80 -13.33 -6.06
C GLU A 212 -18.82 -12.49 -4.76
N SER A 213 -17.71 -11.84 -4.42
CA SER A 213 -17.63 -10.88 -3.33
C SER A 213 -18.68 -9.78 -3.45
N TRP A 214 -18.98 -9.35 -4.67
CA TRP A 214 -19.98 -8.31 -4.93
C TRP A 214 -21.38 -8.70 -4.46
N ARG A 215 -21.78 -9.95 -4.68
CA ARG A 215 -23.06 -10.48 -4.21
C ARG A 215 -23.02 -10.73 -2.70
N PHE A 216 -21.94 -11.29 -2.19
CA PHE A 216 -21.75 -11.61 -0.77
C PHE A 216 -21.82 -10.37 0.13
N THR A 217 -21.29 -9.24 -0.31
CA THR A 217 -21.26 -7.95 0.44
C THR A 217 -22.57 -7.16 0.31
N ARG A 218 -23.55 -7.65 -0.44
CA ARG A 218 -24.82 -6.92 -0.67
C ARG A 218 -25.58 -6.73 0.64
N GLY A 219 -25.99 -5.48 0.91
CA GLY A 219 -26.70 -5.12 2.14
C GLY A 219 -25.83 -4.93 3.38
N GLN A 220 -24.49 -5.11 3.29
CA GLN A 220 -23.55 -4.98 4.41
C GLN A 220 -22.65 -3.74 4.33
N ASN A 221 -22.84 -2.89 3.30
CA ASN A 221 -21.93 -1.77 3.00
C ASN A 221 -21.67 -0.86 4.21
N GLY A 222 -22.70 -0.48 4.97
CA GLY A 222 -22.53 0.43 6.11
C GLY A 222 -21.66 -0.17 7.23
N ARG A 223 -21.78 -1.48 7.50
CA ARG A 223 -20.94 -2.16 8.52
C ARG A 223 -19.52 -2.38 8.04
N LEU A 224 -19.37 -2.76 6.78
CA LEU A 224 -18.04 -2.90 6.15
C LEU A 224 -17.34 -1.55 6.09
N LEU A 225 -18.06 -0.48 5.76
CA LEU A 225 -17.53 0.89 5.80
C LEU A 225 -17.12 1.29 7.22
N GLY A 226 -17.99 1.02 8.22
CA GLY A 226 -17.68 1.29 9.63
C GLY A 226 -16.42 0.53 10.10
N MET A 227 -16.30 -0.75 9.75
CA MET A 227 -15.11 -1.55 10.04
C MET A 227 -13.86 -0.98 9.32
N ALA A 228 -13.98 -0.63 8.04
CA ALA A 228 -12.88 -0.04 7.28
C ALA A 228 -12.45 1.32 7.83
N ALA A 229 -13.41 2.16 8.25
CA ALA A 229 -13.12 3.44 8.90
C ALA A 229 -12.39 3.27 10.24
N LEU A 230 -12.81 2.30 11.07
CA LEU A 230 -12.12 1.96 12.32
C LEU A 230 -10.69 1.46 12.06
N LEU A 231 -10.51 0.60 11.05
CA LEU A 231 -9.18 0.15 10.64
C LEU A 231 -8.30 1.30 10.19
N LEU A 232 -8.83 2.20 9.38
CA LEU A 232 -8.10 3.38 8.94
C LEU A 232 -7.67 4.25 10.12
N LEU A 233 -8.55 4.49 11.09
CA LEU A 233 -8.22 5.23 12.31
C LEU A 233 -7.14 4.54 13.14
N ILE A 234 -7.21 3.21 13.29
CA ILE A 234 -6.17 2.42 13.98
C ILE A 234 -4.83 2.56 13.25
N LEU A 235 -4.81 2.42 11.93
CA LEU A 235 -3.58 2.52 11.14
C LEU A 235 -3.00 3.93 11.18
N ILE A 236 -3.82 4.97 11.04
CA ILE A 236 -3.36 6.37 11.18
C ILE A 236 -2.79 6.61 12.59
N GLY A 237 -3.47 6.13 13.62
CA GLY A 237 -2.98 6.26 15.00
C GLY A 237 -1.61 5.59 15.20
N LEU A 238 -1.43 4.37 14.66
CA LEU A 238 -0.15 3.67 14.71
C LEU A 238 0.93 4.39 13.89
N GLU A 239 0.59 4.91 12.74
CA GLU A 239 1.51 5.67 11.87
C GLU A 239 1.96 6.96 12.55
N LEU A 240 1.06 7.69 13.20
CA LEU A 240 1.39 8.88 13.98
C LEU A 240 2.34 8.55 15.14
N VAL A 241 2.10 7.45 15.87
CA VAL A 241 3.02 6.98 16.93
C VAL A 241 4.38 6.64 16.35
N LEU A 242 4.43 5.94 15.21
CA LEU A 242 5.68 5.60 14.53
C LEU A 242 6.44 6.86 14.12
N TYR A 243 5.77 7.83 13.49
CA TYR A 243 6.40 9.10 13.11
C TYR A 243 6.88 9.90 14.32
N ALA A 244 6.14 9.88 15.42
CA ALA A 244 6.59 10.53 16.67
C ALA A 244 7.87 9.88 17.21
N VAL A 245 7.92 8.54 17.24
CA VAL A 245 9.12 7.80 17.69
C VAL A 245 10.30 8.05 16.76
N LEU A 246 10.11 7.97 15.44
CA LEU A 246 11.17 8.23 14.46
C LEU A 246 11.62 9.69 14.49
N GLY A 247 10.69 10.63 14.65
CA GLY A 247 10.99 12.06 14.78
C GLY A 247 11.83 12.37 16.02
N LEU A 248 11.50 11.77 17.17
CA LEU A 248 12.29 11.91 18.41
C LEU A 248 13.69 11.29 18.24
N ALA A 249 13.79 10.12 17.62
CA ALA A 249 15.07 9.48 17.33
C ALA A 249 15.92 10.33 16.38
N ALA A 250 15.32 10.86 15.30
CA ALA A 250 15.99 11.74 14.36
C ALA A 250 16.44 13.05 15.01
N PHE A 251 15.61 13.64 15.86
CA PHE A 251 15.97 14.86 16.63
C PHE A 251 17.13 14.59 17.57
N GLY A 252 17.12 13.47 18.30
CA GLY A 252 18.21 13.09 19.20
C GLY A 252 19.52 12.78 18.48
N SER A 253 19.48 12.31 17.23
CA SER A 253 20.66 12.02 16.41
C SER A 253 21.03 13.15 15.42
N TRP A 254 20.31 14.28 15.44
CA TRP A 254 20.45 15.36 14.45
C TRP A 254 21.87 15.89 14.31
N ALA A 255 22.56 16.13 15.43
CA ALA A 255 23.93 16.62 15.43
C ALA A 255 24.89 15.64 14.74
N GLY A 256 24.72 14.33 14.99
CA GLY A 256 25.51 13.28 14.34
C GLY A 256 25.21 13.16 12.84
N ILE A 257 23.92 13.21 12.47
CA ILE A 257 23.52 13.20 11.06
C ILE A 257 24.10 14.41 10.32
N LYS A 258 23.98 15.61 10.91
CA LYS A 258 24.51 16.84 10.34
C LYS A 258 26.03 16.76 10.15
N ALA A 259 26.79 16.34 11.16
CA ALA A 259 28.22 16.15 11.07
C ALA A 259 28.61 15.13 9.99
N THR A 260 27.88 14.04 9.87
CA THR A 260 28.10 13.04 8.81
C THR A 260 27.84 13.63 7.43
N VAL A 261 26.73 14.35 7.25
CA VAL A 261 26.39 15.00 5.98
C VAL A 261 27.46 16.03 5.60
N GLU A 262 27.93 16.84 6.54
CA GLU A 262 29.02 17.83 6.33
C GLU A 262 30.33 17.15 5.92
N SER A 263 30.69 16.04 6.54
CA SER A 263 31.92 15.30 6.21
C SER A 263 31.85 14.61 4.83
N LEU A 264 30.64 14.41 4.30
CA LEU A 264 30.41 13.77 3.00
C LEU A 264 30.28 14.78 1.84
N GLN A 265 30.29 16.09 2.15
CA GLN A 265 30.27 17.13 1.12
C GLN A 265 31.53 17.01 0.23
N GLY A 266 31.30 16.94 -1.08
CA GLY A 266 32.38 16.74 -2.06
C GLY A 266 32.90 15.30 -2.21
N GLN A 267 32.45 14.37 -1.35
CA GLN A 267 32.82 12.95 -1.46
C GLN A 267 32.06 12.24 -2.61
N PRO A 268 32.64 11.16 -3.17
CA PRO A 268 31.96 10.38 -4.20
C PRO A 268 30.67 9.73 -3.65
N PRO A 269 29.71 9.40 -4.53
CA PRO A 269 28.45 8.77 -4.15
C PRO A 269 28.56 7.53 -3.28
N GLN A 270 29.62 6.76 -3.48
CA GLN A 270 29.88 5.52 -2.73
C GLN A 270 30.12 5.81 -1.23
N ALA A 271 30.76 6.93 -0.90
CA ALA A 271 30.97 7.33 0.50
C ALA A 271 29.64 7.57 1.22
N TRP A 272 28.68 8.21 0.57
CA TRP A 272 27.33 8.42 1.10
C TRP A 272 26.60 7.10 1.33
N LEU A 273 26.67 6.18 0.37
CA LEU A 273 26.07 4.87 0.51
C LEU A 273 26.64 4.10 1.70
N HIS A 274 28.00 4.12 1.85
CA HIS A 274 28.66 3.47 2.99
C HIS A 274 28.30 4.10 4.34
N ALA A 275 28.23 5.43 4.41
CA ALA A 275 27.89 6.12 5.65
C ALA A 275 26.48 5.81 6.15
N PHE A 276 25.51 5.65 5.24
CA PHE A 276 24.11 5.42 5.58
C PHE A 276 23.68 3.95 5.51
N TRP A 277 24.59 3.03 5.16
CA TRP A 277 24.29 1.60 5.06
C TRP A 277 23.67 1.02 6.32
N GLY A 278 24.25 1.31 7.50
CA GLY A 278 23.74 0.80 8.77
C GLY A 278 22.30 1.22 9.05
N ILE A 279 21.99 2.50 8.79
CA ILE A 279 20.65 3.06 8.96
C ILE A 279 19.66 2.39 7.97
N ALA A 280 20.09 2.22 6.72
CA ALA A 280 19.27 1.57 5.71
C ALA A 280 19.01 0.10 6.05
N ALA A 281 20.01 -0.64 6.53
CA ALA A 281 19.86 -2.04 6.94
C ALA A 281 18.91 -2.19 8.14
N ILE A 282 19.07 -1.38 9.18
CA ILE A 282 18.17 -1.38 10.35
C ILE A 282 16.76 -0.99 9.91
N GLY A 283 16.61 0.07 9.11
CA GLY A 283 15.32 0.51 8.59
C GLY A 283 14.62 -0.58 7.78
N THR A 284 15.37 -1.32 6.96
CA THR A 284 14.86 -2.46 6.17
C THR A 284 14.29 -3.54 7.07
N VAL A 285 15.01 -3.91 8.12
CA VAL A 285 14.54 -4.91 9.11
C VAL A 285 13.28 -4.40 9.80
N VAL A 286 13.32 -3.20 10.38
CA VAL A 286 12.20 -2.60 11.11
C VAL A 286 10.95 -2.51 10.22
N LEU A 287 11.08 -2.00 8.99
CA LEU A 287 9.96 -1.88 8.06
C LEU A 287 9.35 -3.24 7.68
N SER A 288 10.17 -4.31 7.59
CA SER A 288 9.67 -5.65 7.30
C SER A 288 8.79 -6.20 8.42
N PHE A 289 9.20 -6.01 9.68
CA PHE A 289 8.42 -6.44 10.83
C PHE A 289 7.18 -5.58 11.06
N LEU A 290 7.29 -4.27 10.88
CA LEU A 290 6.13 -3.37 10.88
C LEU A 290 5.15 -3.71 9.76
N GLY A 291 5.65 -4.09 8.59
CA GLY A 291 4.83 -4.57 7.48
C GLY A 291 4.03 -5.83 7.84
N ALA A 292 4.65 -6.81 8.49
CA ALA A 292 3.95 -8.01 8.97
C ALA A 292 2.88 -7.69 10.02
N PHE A 293 3.20 -6.80 10.95
CA PHE A 293 2.27 -6.30 11.95
C PHE A 293 1.07 -5.60 11.29
N ALA A 294 1.32 -4.68 10.35
CA ALA A 294 0.28 -4.00 9.59
C ALA A 294 -0.58 -4.98 8.78
N MET A 295 0.03 -6.00 8.15
CA MET A 295 -0.71 -7.02 7.43
C MET A 295 -1.63 -7.82 8.35
N ALA A 296 -1.21 -8.17 9.57
CA ALA A 296 -2.08 -8.80 10.55
C ALA A 296 -3.29 -7.91 10.89
N LEU A 297 -3.07 -6.62 11.11
CA LEU A 297 -4.13 -5.66 11.41
C LEU A 297 -5.10 -5.47 10.24
N VAL A 298 -4.58 -5.45 9.01
CA VAL A 298 -5.39 -5.23 7.80
C VAL A 298 -6.19 -6.46 7.41
N TYR A 299 -5.59 -7.65 7.40
CA TYR A 299 -6.24 -8.84 6.85
C TYR A 299 -7.11 -9.60 7.85
N ALA A 300 -6.74 -9.64 9.15
CA ALA A 300 -7.52 -10.37 10.15
C ALA A 300 -8.98 -9.88 10.29
N PRO A 301 -9.28 -8.57 10.24
CA PRO A 301 -10.65 -8.08 10.27
C PRO A 301 -11.53 -8.61 9.14
N TRP A 302 -11.00 -8.68 7.93
CA TRP A 302 -11.76 -9.21 6.79
C TRP A 302 -12.04 -10.71 6.93
N ALA A 303 -11.08 -11.50 7.43
CA ALA A 303 -11.28 -12.90 7.76
C ALA A 303 -12.36 -13.08 8.83
N LYS A 304 -12.34 -12.25 9.89
CA LYS A 304 -13.32 -12.30 10.98
C LYS A 304 -14.71 -11.90 10.49
N ALA A 305 -14.81 -10.83 9.74
CA ALA A 305 -16.07 -10.38 9.14
C ALA A 305 -16.65 -11.45 8.20
N TYR A 306 -15.81 -12.09 7.38
CA TYR A 306 -16.22 -13.19 6.53
C TYR A 306 -16.76 -14.37 7.35
N GLN A 307 -16.05 -14.78 8.42
CA GLN A 307 -16.47 -15.86 9.29
C GLN A 307 -17.87 -15.62 9.88
N GLU A 308 -18.13 -14.43 10.38
CA GLU A 308 -19.40 -14.05 10.99
C GLU A 308 -20.54 -13.93 9.96
N LEU A 309 -20.25 -13.37 8.79
CA LEU A 309 -21.22 -13.26 7.69
C LEU A 309 -21.56 -14.62 7.10
N ALA A 310 -20.59 -15.49 6.87
CA ALA A 310 -20.82 -16.85 6.35
C ALA A 310 -21.64 -17.69 7.35
N ALA A 311 -21.34 -17.61 8.64
CA ALA A 311 -22.12 -18.30 9.69
C ALA A 311 -23.57 -17.83 9.76
N SER A 312 -23.85 -16.59 9.37
CA SER A 312 -25.20 -15.99 9.40
C SER A 312 -26.00 -16.22 8.11
N GLY A 313 -25.47 -17.01 7.16
CA GLY A 313 -26.17 -17.34 5.90
C GLY A 313 -26.07 -16.27 4.80
N ALA A 314 -25.21 -15.27 4.97
CA ALA A 314 -24.93 -14.33 3.89
C ALA A 314 -24.29 -15.10 2.70
N GLY A 315 -24.88 -15.00 1.52
CA GLY A 315 -24.44 -15.76 0.32
C GLY A 315 -25.30 -16.96 -0.06
N LYS A 316 -26.30 -17.29 0.75
CA LYS A 316 -27.32 -18.33 0.41
C LYS A 316 -28.59 -17.73 -0.19
N ALA A 317 -28.64 -16.40 -0.38
CA ALA A 317 -29.77 -15.67 -0.97
C ALA A 317 -29.42 -15.13 -2.36
#